data_bd078b93ca72d3b0af36273b7db32dc1
#
_entry.id   bd078b93ca72d3b0af36273b7db32dc1
#
_cell.length_a   1.000
_cell.length_b   1.000
_cell.length_c   1.000
_cell.angle_alpha   90.00
_cell.angle_beta   90.00
_cell.angle_gamma   90.00
#
_symmetry.space_group_name_H-M   'P 1'
#
loop_
_entity.id
_entity.type
_entity.pdbx_description
1 polymer ?
#
loop_
_entity_poly.entity_id
_entity_poly.type
_entity_poly.pdbx_seq_one_letter_code
_entity_poly.pdbx_strand_id
1 'polypeptide(L)'
;LTEPAALLVNVFIDGNSNGERGVYERRLAGVTLEAIRVTETGEAVAATALSDENGDASFTTLVPGTYKVRATLPDGYGFGKKGKELRATSSIMEQSSETVQESEMMTLVRGETTQMGVGVNPMAAVTGSVWLDENADGIWNNNEQGLAGVSVTLTGEKNGLTYTAVSGEDGAYVLDQVRAGSYKLSVTCPDGLMFTRYSATGRE
;
A
#
# COMPACT_ATOMS: atom_id res chain seq x y z
N LEU A 1 1.68 40.79 -13.93
CA LEU A 1 1.17 39.45 -14.27
C LEU A 1 2.35 38.47 -14.36
N THR A 2 2.22 37.31 -13.75
CA THR A 2 3.27 36.28 -13.71
C THR A 2 2.73 35.04 -14.42
N GLU A 3 3.53 34.44 -15.29
CA GLU A 3 3.16 33.14 -15.88
C GLU A 3 3.07 32.08 -14.77
N PRO A 4 2.02 31.26 -14.75
CA PRO A 4 1.89 30.18 -13.77
C PRO A 4 2.92 29.07 -14.03
N ALA A 5 3.19 28.27 -13.03
CA ALA A 5 3.81 26.98 -13.16
C ALA A 5 2.73 25.90 -13.30
N ALA A 6 3.07 24.78 -13.90
CA ALA A 6 2.21 23.61 -13.96
C ALA A 6 2.88 22.38 -13.33
N LEU A 7 2.06 21.51 -12.79
CA LEU A 7 2.47 20.23 -12.23
C LEU A 7 1.55 19.15 -12.78
N LEU A 8 2.11 18.11 -13.38
CA LEU A 8 1.41 16.91 -13.84
C LEU A 8 1.88 15.72 -13.00
N VAL A 9 0.94 15.05 -12.36
CA VAL A 9 1.19 13.84 -11.57
C VAL A 9 0.55 12.66 -12.29
N ASN A 10 1.30 11.59 -12.50
CA ASN A 10 0.82 10.36 -13.11
C ASN A 10 0.84 9.22 -12.08
N VAL A 11 -0.31 8.65 -11.78
CA VAL A 11 -0.47 7.55 -10.82
C VAL A 11 -0.53 6.22 -11.57
N PHE A 12 0.27 5.24 -11.14
CA PHE A 12 0.37 3.93 -11.78
C PHE A 12 0.54 2.79 -10.79
N ILE A 13 0.10 1.59 -11.17
CA ILE A 13 0.29 0.37 -10.40
C ILE A 13 1.68 -0.18 -10.74
N ASP A 14 2.61 -0.07 -9.79
CA ASP A 14 3.98 -0.58 -9.90
C ASP A 14 4.00 -2.08 -9.57
N GLY A 15 3.58 -2.89 -10.55
CA GLY A 15 3.39 -4.33 -10.37
C GLY A 15 4.66 -5.13 -10.12
N ASN A 16 5.82 -4.60 -10.52
CA ASN A 16 7.13 -5.23 -10.32
C ASN A 16 7.93 -4.60 -9.17
N SER A 17 7.38 -3.58 -8.52
CA SER A 17 7.96 -2.87 -7.37
C SER A 17 9.36 -2.31 -7.65
N ASN A 18 9.57 -1.73 -8.83
CA ASN A 18 10.85 -1.12 -9.21
C ASN A 18 10.85 0.41 -9.11
N GLY A 19 9.70 1.04 -8.83
CA GLY A 19 9.52 2.49 -8.73
C GLY A 19 9.40 3.20 -10.08
N GLU A 20 9.40 2.46 -11.17
CA GLU A 20 9.34 2.99 -12.53
C GLU A 20 8.16 2.38 -13.27
N ARG A 21 7.38 3.22 -13.95
CA ARG A 21 6.26 2.73 -14.74
C ARG A 21 6.73 2.06 -16.04
N GLY A 22 6.51 0.76 -16.13
CA GLY A 22 6.68 -0.04 -17.34
C GLY A 22 5.54 0.15 -18.34
N VAL A 23 5.75 -0.30 -19.59
CA VAL A 23 4.77 -0.17 -20.70
C VAL A 23 3.46 -0.92 -20.46
N TYR A 24 3.49 -1.99 -19.66
CA TYR A 24 2.32 -2.84 -19.37
C TYR A 24 1.66 -2.51 -18.02
N GLU A 25 2.20 -1.58 -17.26
CA GLU A 25 1.66 -1.22 -15.96
C GLU A 25 0.48 -0.27 -16.10
N ARG A 26 -0.59 -0.63 -15.38
CA ARG A 26 -1.87 0.08 -15.45
C ARG A 26 -1.79 1.39 -14.67
N ARG A 27 -2.67 2.30 -15.03
CA ARG A 27 -2.90 3.56 -14.35
C ARG A 27 -3.92 3.36 -13.23
N LEU A 28 -3.89 4.24 -12.25
CA LEU A 28 -4.86 4.23 -11.16
C LEU A 28 -5.58 5.56 -11.08
N ALA A 29 -6.91 5.50 -11.24
CA ALA A 29 -7.83 6.61 -11.01
C ALA A 29 -8.21 6.74 -9.53
N GLY A 30 -8.75 7.91 -9.15
CA GLY A 30 -9.35 8.12 -7.84
C GLY A 30 -8.37 8.39 -6.70
N VAL A 31 -7.09 8.60 -6.99
CA VAL A 31 -6.10 9.06 -6.00
C VAL A 31 -6.26 10.56 -5.82
N THR A 32 -6.46 10.99 -4.57
CA THR A 32 -6.48 12.41 -4.23
C THR A 32 -5.05 12.94 -4.15
N LEU A 33 -4.78 14.01 -4.89
CA LEU A 33 -3.49 14.67 -4.95
C LEU A 33 -3.66 16.14 -4.55
N GLU A 34 -2.82 16.61 -3.64
CA GLU A 34 -2.78 17.98 -3.16
C GLU A 34 -1.41 18.58 -3.45
N ALA A 35 -1.39 19.70 -4.17
CA ALA A 35 -0.22 20.53 -4.31
C ALA A 35 -0.10 21.45 -3.08
N ILE A 36 0.87 21.20 -2.21
CA ILE A 36 1.09 21.94 -0.97
C ILE A 36 2.21 22.94 -1.21
N ARG A 37 1.90 24.22 -1.14
CA ARG A 37 2.90 25.28 -1.22
C ARG A 37 3.63 25.43 0.11
N VAL A 38 4.95 25.48 0.04
CA VAL A 38 5.84 25.68 1.20
C VAL A 38 6.42 27.09 1.12
N THR A 39 6.27 27.86 2.21
CA THR A 39 6.77 29.22 2.35
C THR A 39 7.48 29.39 3.70
N GLU A 40 8.15 30.52 3.91
CA GLU A 40 8.75 30.86 5.21
C GLU A 40 7.74 30.96 6.35
N THR A 41 6.46 31.24 6.02
CA THR A 41 5.37 31.38 6.99
C THR A 41 4.59 30.08 7.22
N GLY A 42 4.92 28.99 6.51
CA GLY A 42 4.29 27.69 6.68
C GLY A 42 3.86 27.03 5.36
N GLU A 43 3.08 25.99 5.49
CA GLU A 43 2.57 25.17 4.41
C GLU A 43 1.07 25.37 4.21
N ALA A 44 0.61 25.39 2.96
CA ALA A 44 -0.80 25.50 2.63
C ALA A 44 -1.13 24.69 1.35
N VAL A 45 -2.30 24.04 1.33
CA VAL A 45 -2.83 23.39 0.13
C VAL A 45 -3.18 24.48 -0.89
N ALA A 46 -2.49 24.51 -2.01
CA ALA A 46 -2.70 25.46 -3.09
C ALA A 46 -3.73 24.96 -4.11
N ALA A 47 -3.79 23.64 -4.33
CA ALA A 47 -4.75 23.01 -5.23
C ALA A 47 -4.92 21.52 -4.89
N THR A 48 -6.08 20.95 -5.24
CA THR A 48 -6.43 19.53 -5.10
C THR A 48 -6.95 19.02 -6.44
N ALA A 49 -6.56 17.81 -6.80
CA ALA A 49 -7.03 17.10 -7.99
C ALA A 49 -7.18 15.60 -7.70
N LEU A 50 -8.04 14.92 -8.47
CA LEU A 50 -8.14 13.46 -8.50
C LEU A 50 -7.45 12.94 -9.76
N SER A 51 -6.75 11.82 -9.65
CA SER A 51 -6.26 11.12 -10.84
C SER A 51 -7.44 10.59 -11.66
N ASP A 52 -7.38 10.80 -12.97
CA ASP A 52 -8.39 10.34 -13.93
C ASP A 52 -8.16 8.87 -14.34
N GLU A 53 -8.93 8.39 -15.33
CA GLU A 53 -8.82 7.02 -15.87
C GLU A 53 -7.44 6.72 -16.49
N ASN A 54 -6.70 7.76 -16.89
CA ASN A 54 -5.33 7.65 -17.36
C ASN A 54 -4.30 7.79 -16.22
N GLY A 55 -4.76 7.88 -14.98
CA GLY A 55 -3.92 8.13 -13.81
C GLY A 55 -3.36 9.55 -13.74
N ASP A 56 -3.85 10.46 -14.57
CA ASP A 56 -3.33 11.83 -14.66
C ASP A 56 -4.09 12.79 -13.74
N ALA A 57 -3.33 13.61 -13.00
CA ALA A 57 -3.85 14.75 -12.26
C ALA A 57 -3.02 15.99 -12.62
N SER A 58 -3.70 17.07 -13.00
CA SER A 58 -3.07 18.29 -13.54
C SER A 58 -3.35 19.50 -12.67
N PHE A 59 -2.31 20.27 -12.39
CA PHE A 59 -2.35 21.55 -11.72
C PHE A 59 -1.73 22.60 -12.64
N THR A 60 -2.55 23.40 -13.32
CA THR A 60 -2.09 24.26 -14.44
C THR A 60 -1.90 25.73 -14.08
N THR A 61 -2.29 26.14 -12.84
CA THR A 61 -2.30 27.55 -12.44
C THR A 61 -1.60 27.80 -11.10
N LEU A 62 -0.53 27.06 -10.83
CA LEU A 62 0.21 27.21 -9.59
C LEU A 62 1.12 28.46 -9.63
N VAL A 63 1.21 29.16 -8.52
CA VAL A 63 2.18 30.22 -8.35
C VAL A 63 3.58 29.61 -8.28
N PRO A 64 4.57 30.07 -9.08
CA PRO A 64 5.93 29.53 -8.99
C PRO A 64 6.49 29.56 -7.56
N GLY A 65 7.24 28.53 -7.17
CA GLY A 65 7.78 28.41 -5.81
C GLY A 65 8.02 26.96 -5.36
N THR A 66 8.19 26.77 -4.07
CA THR A 66 8.47 25.46 -3.47
C THR A 66 7.19 24.75 -3.09
N TYR A 67 7.09 23.46 -3.45
CA TYR A 67 5.92 22.62 -3.24
C TYR A 67 6.30 21.23 -2.73
N LYS A 68 5.34 20.58 -2.08
CA LYS A 68 5.24 19.13 -1.89
C LYS A 68 3.96 18.64 -2.55
N VAL A 69 3.91 17.35 -2.85
CA VAL A 69 2.66 16.66 -3.24
C VAL A 69 2.27 15.71 -2.14
N ARG A 70 1.06 15.86 -1.62
CA ARG A 70 0.42 14.86 -0.76
C ARG A 70 -0.47 14.00 -1.64
N ALA A 71 -0.30 12.69 -1.55
CA ALA A 71 -1.17 11.71 -2.19
C ALA A 71 -1.95 10.94 -1.13
N THR A 72 -3.28 10.80 -1.36
CA THR A 72 -4.17 9.94 -0.57
C THR A 72 -4.70 8.85 -1.46
N LEU A 73 -4.34 7.61 -1.15
CA LEU A 73 -4.72 6.43 -1.91
C LEU A 73 -6.11 5.93 -1.52
N PRO A 74 -6.87 5.32 -2.42
CA PRO A 74 -8.06 4.56 -2.06
C PRO A 74 -7.68 3.31 -1.26
N ASP A 75 -8.65 2.74 -0.55
CA ASP A 75 -8.49 1.51 0.22
C ASP A 75 -7.97 0.36 -0.66
N GLY A 76 -7.16 -0.52 -0.07
CA GLY A 76 -6.56 -1.66 -0.77
C GLY A 76 -5.29 -1.34 -1.57
N TYR A 77 -4.75 -0.13 -1.44
CA TYR A 77 -3.48 0.26 -2.03
C TYR A 77 -2.50 0.81 -1.00
N GLY A 78 -1.21 0.66 -1.28
CA GLY A 78 -0.11 1.31 -0.56
C GLY A 78 0.90 1.87 -1.55
N PHE A 79 1.79 2.74 -1.08
CA PHE A 79 2.82 3.34 -1.94
C PHE A 79 3.85 2.31 -2.37
N GLY A 80 4.18 2.34 -3.66
CA GLY A 80 5.24 1.55 -4.28
C GLY A 80 6.63 2.08 -3.92
N LYS A 81 7.64 1.45 -4.47
CA LYS A 81 9.03 1.86 -4.28
C LYS A 81 9.28 3.23 -4.93
N LYS A 82 10.15 4.04 -4.32
CA LYS A 82 10.64 5.28 -4.94
C LYS A 82 11.47 4.97 -6.18
N GLY A 83 11.22 5.68 -7.25
CA GLY A 83 11.98 5.62 -8.48
C GLY A 83 13.26 6.46 -8.42
N LYS A 84 13.92 6.62 -9.55
CA LYS A 84 15.26 7.22 -9.62
C LYS A 84 15.27 8.71 -9.97
N GLU A 85 14.23 9.19 -10.62
CA GLU A 85 14.21 10.53 -11.22
C GLU A 85 12.86 11.22 -11.04
N LEU A 86 12.85 12.54 -11.08
CA LEU A 86 11.62 13.34 -11.11
C LEU A 86 11.06 13.37 -12.54
N ARG A 87 10.14 12.47 -12.86
CA ARG A 87 9.44 12.36 -14.14
C ARG A 87 8.12 11.62 -14.02
N ALA A 88 7.23 11.73 -15.01
CA ALA A 88 5.90 11.12 -14.99
C ALA A 88 5.89 9.59 -14.86
N THR A 89 6.99 8.92 -15.18
CA THR A 89 7.11 7.45 -15.12
C THR A 89 7.89 6.95 -13.91
N SER A 90 8.27 7.82 -12.98
CA SER A 90 9.09 7.47 -11.84
C SER A 90 8.41 7.91 -10.55
N SER A 91 8.22 7.00 -9.60
CA SER A 91 7.56 7.29 -8.32
C SER A 91 8.41 8.19 -7.44
N ILE A 92 7.80 9.23 -6.91
CA ILE A 92 8.45 10.13 -5.94
C ILE A 92 8.15 9.78 -4.48
N MET A 93 7.29 8.78 -4.26
CA MET A 93 6.87 8.36 -2.93
C MET A 93 7.75 7.22 -2.42
N GLU A 94 8.01 7.21 -1.11
CA GLU A 94 8.68 6.09 -0.46
C GLU A 94 7.74 4.89 -0.31
N GLN A 95 8.30 3.70 -0.27
CA GLN A 95 7.50 2.48 -0.10
C GLN A 95 6.84 2.43 1.29
N SER A 96 5.51 2.37 1.33
CA SER A 96 4.72 2.36 2.57
C SER A 96 3.40 1.60 2.39
N SER A 97 2.87 1.03 3.47
CA SER A 97 1.49 0.51 3.53
C SER A 97 0.48 1.58 3.93
N GLU A 98 0.93 2.78 4.31
CA GLU A 98 0.05 3.91 4.59
C GLU A 98 -0.69 4.34 3.32
N THR A 99 -1.87 4.92 3.52
CA THR A 99 -2.69 5.43 2.41
C THR A 99 -2.46 6.92 2.14
N VAL A 100 -1.73 7.62 3.01
CA VAL A 100 -1.40 9.05 2.85
C VAL A 100 0.10 9.24 2.97
N GLN A 101 0.68 9.95 2.01
CA GLN A 101 2.11 10.30 2.05
C GLN A 101 2.38 11.63 1.35
N GLU A 102 3.43 12.32 1.80
CA GLU A 102 3.95 13.53 1.17
C GLU A 102 5.29 13.25 0.47
N SER A 103 5.50 13.92 -0.66
CA SER A 103 6.78 13.89 -1.36
C SER A 103 7.82 14.77 -0.66
N GLU A 104 9.08 14.64 -1.06
CA GLU A 104 10.09 15.66 -0.83
C GLU A 104 9.69 17.00 -1.50
N MET A 105 10.32 18.07 -1.03
CA MET A 105 10.13 19.41 -1.61
C MET A 105 10.70 19.49 -3.02
N MET A 106 10.00 20.21 -3.90
CA MET A 106 10.42 20.52 -5.26
C MET A 106 10.15 21.98 -5.61
N THR A 107 10.89 22.52 -6.56
CA THR A 107 10.68 23.88 -7.07
C THR A 107 9.89 23.84 -8.37
N LEU A 108 8.76 24.53 -8.43
CA LEU A 108 7.98 24.74 -9.65
C LEU A 108 8.39 26.09 -10.28
N VAL A 109 8.86 26.01 -11.52
CA VAL A 109 9.42 27.15 -12.26
C VAL A 109 8.35 27.79 -13.13
N ARG A 110 8.41 29.11 -13.25
CA ARG A 110 7.52 29.92 -14.09
C ARG A 110 7.49 29.42 -15.54
N GLY A 111 6.28 29.25 -16.08
CA GLY A 111 6.07 28.84 -17.48
C GLY A 111 6.44 27.40 -17.78
N GLU A 112 6.91 26.64 -16.79
CA GLU A 112 7.31 25.26 -16.96
C GLU A 112 6.27 24.28 -16.43
N THR A 113 6.26 23.05 -16.99
CA THR A 113 5.50 21.93 -16.50
C THR A 113 6.43 20.92 -15.85
N THR A 114 6.33 20.77 -14.53
CA THR A 114 7.01 19.68 -13.80
C THR A 114 6.17 18.42 -13.90
N GLN A 115 6.81 17.28 -14.16
CA GLN A 115 6.15 15.98 -14.24
C GLN A 115 6.69 15.03 -13.19
N MET A 116 5.82 14.22 -12.59
CA MET A 116 6.19 13.20 -11.60
C MET A 116 5.26 12.01 -11.63
N GLY A 117 5.72 10.90 -11.07
CA GLY A 117 4.94 9.70 -10.90
C GLY A 117 4.62 9.42 -9.43
N VAL A 118 3.54 8.71 -9.21
CA VAL A 118 3.18 8.06 -7.93
C VAL A 118 2.94 6.58 -8.23
N GLY A 119 3.89 5.74 -7.86
CA GLY A 119 3.77 4.29 -7.97
C GLY A 119 3.02 3.74 -6.77
N VAL A 120 2.06 2.85 -7.00
CA VAL A 120 1.26 2.21 -5.97
C VAL A 120 1.25 0.69 -6.14
N ASN A 121 1.08 -0.04 -5.05
CA ASN A 121 0.91 -1.49 -5.07
C ASN A 121 -0.45 -1.86 -4.49
N PRO A 122 -1.20 -2.79 -5.10
CA PRO A 122 -2.36 -3.36 -4.45
C PRO A 122 -1.95 -4.14 -3.21
N MET A 123 -2.75 -4.05 -2.16
CA MET A 123 -2.61 -4.79 -0.92
C MET A 123 -3.61 -5.93 -0.87
N ALA A 124 -3.24 -7.02 -0.21
CA ALA A 124 -4.10 -8.18 0.01
C ALA A 124 -4.43 -8.33 1.49
N ALA A 125 -5.49 -9.05 1.79
CA ALA A 125 -5.75 -9.61 3.11
C ALA A 125 -5.50 -11.12 3.07
N VAL A 126 -4.86 -11.65 4.13
CA VAL A 126 -4.71 -13.09 4.34
C VAL A 126 -5.55 -13.46 5.56
N THR A 127 -6.55 -14.29 5.35
CA THR A 127 -7.48 -14.71 6.40
C THR A 127 -7.33 -16.19 6.67
N GLY A 128 -7.67 -16.61 7.87
CA GLY A 128 -7.71 -18.01 8.26
C GLY A 128 -8.31 -18.20 9.64
N SER A 129 -8.28 -19.41 10.13
CA SER A 129 -8.82 -19.75 11.44
C SER A 129 -7.89 -20.70 12.19
N VAL A 130 -7.89 -20.57 13.50
CA VAL A 130 -7.22 -21.48 14.43
C VAL A 130 -8.30 -22.09 15.34
N TRP A 131 -8.29 -23.41 15.47
CA TRP A 131 -9.29 -24.12 16.24
C TRP A 131 -8.67 -25.24 17.09
N LEU A 132 -9.40 -25.71 18.08
CA LEU A 132 -9.03 -26.84 18.89
C LEU A 132 -9.56 -28.11 18.21
N ASP A 133 -8.67 -28.88 17.59
CA ASP A 133 -8.96 -30.15 16.93
C ASP A 133 -9.06 -31.25 17.98
N GLU A 134 -10.26 -31.44 18.56
CA GLU A 134 -10.51 -32.37 19.68
C GLU A 134 -10.39 -33.84 19.28
N ASN A 135 -10.69 -34.14 17.99
CA ASN A 135 -10.65 -35.52 17.48
C ASN A 135 -9.36 -35.89 16.76
N ALA A 136 -8.46 -34.92 16.60
CA ALA A 136 -7.18 -35.02 15.91
C ALA A 136 -7.27 -35.50 14.47
N ASP A 137 -8.34 -35.12 13.73
CA ASP A 137 -8.52 -35.47 12.34
C ASP A 137 -7.96 -34.41 11.37
N GLY A 138 -7.65 -33.20 11.85
CA GLY A 138 -7.11 -32.07 11.09
C GLY A 138 -8.18 -31.35 10.26
N ILE A 139 -9.46 -31.53 10.58
CA ILE A 139 -10.60 -30.92 9.89
C ILE A 139 -11.44 -30.16 10.91
N TRP A 140 -11.68 -28.88 10.69
CA TRP A 140 -12.60 -28.14 11.53
C TRP A 140 -14.03 -28.55 11.28
N ASN A 141 -14.66 -29.19 12.26
CA ASN A 141 -16.04 -29.63 12.21
C ASN A 141 -16.94 -28.91 13.23
N ASN A 142 -18.28 -29.12 13.16
CA ASN A 142 -19.27 -28.29 13.83
C ASN A 142 -19.23 -28.35 15.41
N ASN A 143 -18.48 -29.25 16.00
CA ASN A 143 -18.38 -29.38 17.46
C ASN A 143 -17.07 -28.77 18.02
N GLU A 144 -16.17 -28.37 17.17
CA GLU A 144 -14.88 -27.84 17.56
C GLU A 144 -14.91 -26.32 17.68
N GLN A 145 -14.23 -25.80 18.65
CA GLN A 145 -14.24 -24.38 18.96
C GLN A 145 -13.05 -23.66 18.35
N GLY A 146 -13.29 -22.45 17.90
CA GLY A 146 -12.22 -21.52 17.54
C GLY A 146 -11.33 -21.23 18.73
N LEU A 147 -10.04 -21.08 18.50
CA LEU A 147 -9.05 -20.80 19.55
C LEU A 147 -8.61 -19.35 19.48
N ALA A 148 -8.96 -18.56 20.50
CA ALA A 148 -8.58 -17.16 20.63
C ALA A 148 -7.14 -16.98 21.11
N GLY A 149 -6.56 -15.80 20.82
CA GLY A 149 -5.28 -15.38 21.40
C GLY A 149 -4.05 -16.00 20.74
N VAL A 150 -4.20 -16.72 19.63
CA VAL A 150 -3.09 -17.34 18.90
C VAL A 150 -2.44 -16.34 17.97
N SER A 151 -1.14 -16.14 18.10
CA SER A 151 -0.36 -15.27 17.22
C SER A 151 -0.06 -15.96 15.90
N VAL A 152 -0.42 -15.29 14.79
CA VAL A 152 -0.16 -15.72 13.42
C VAL A 152 0.71 -14.68 12.76
N THR A 153 1.81 -15.09 12.15
CA THR A 153 2.80 -14.19 11.55
C THR A 153 3.11 -14.61 10.12
N LEU A 154 3.06 -13.65 9.20
CA LEU A 154 3.62 -13.77 7.86
C LEU A 154 4.98 -13.10 7.82
N THR A 155 6.00 -13.80 7.33
CA THR A 155 7.35 -13.28 7.11
C THR A 155 7.70 -13.37 5.63
N GLY A 156 8.01 -12.23 5.02
CA GLY A 156 8.39 -12.16 3.62
C GLY A 156 9.74 -12.78 3.35
N GLU A 157 9.81 -13.74 2.43
CA GLU A 157 11.03 -14.50 2.13
C GLU A 157 12.15 -13.66 1.52
N LYS A 158 11.81 -12.59 0.80
CA LYS A 158 12.76 -11.76 0.06
C LYS A 158 12.87 -10.32 0.55
N ASN A 159 11.81 -9.81 1.19
CA ASN A 159 11.71 -8.40 1.56
C ASN A 159 11.81 -8.16 3.08
N GLY A 160 11.81 -9.23 3.89
CA GLY A 160 11.89 -9.15 5.35
C GLY A 160 10.67 -8.51 6.03
N LEU A 161 9.59 -8.22 5.29
CA LEU A 161 8.36 -7.66 5.85
C LEU A 161 7.68 -8.68 6.74
N THR A 162 7.16 -8.23 7.86
CA THR A 162 6.44 -9.07 8.82
C THR A 162 5.06 -8.47 9.10
N TYR A 163 4.04 -9.32 9.04
CA TYR A 163 2.67 -8.98 9.40
C TYR A 163 2.22 -9.95 10.49
N THR A 164 1.58 -9.44 11.53
CA THR A 164 1.15 -10.26 12.67
C THR A 164 -0.31 -9.97 12.98
N ALA A 165 -1.09 -11.03 13.25
CA ALA A 165 -2.45 -10.97 13.76
C ALA A 165 -2.60 -11.91 14.94
N VAL A 166 -3.64 -11.69 15.73
CA VAL A 166 -4.04 -12.58 16.83
C VAL A 166 -5.44 -13.07 16.54
N SER A 167 -5.69 -14.37 16.71
CA SER A 167 -7.01 -14.95 16.48
C SER A 167 -8.05 -14.42 17.49
N GLY A 168 -9.26 -14.15 16.99
CA GLY A 168 -10.41 -13.75 17.79
C GLY A 168 -11.07 -14.89 18.57
N GLU A 169 -12.16 -14.60 19.27
CA GLU A 169 -12.91 -15.59 20.06
C GLU A 169 -13.46 -16.75 19.22
N ASP A 170 -13.75 -16.48 17.96
CA ASP A 170 -14.18 -17.47 16.96
C ASP A 170 -13.00 -18.20 16.27
N GLY A 171 -11.77 -17.93 16.71
CA GLY A 171 -10.55 -18.45 16.11
C GLY A 171 -10.13 -17.76 14.81
N ALA A 172 -10.93 -16.87 14.24
CA ALA A 172 -10.61 -16.19 12.99
C ALA A 172 -9.47 -15.18 13.16
N TYR A 173 -8.63 -15.05 12.13
CA TYR A 173 -7.62 -13.99 12.04
C TYR A 173 -7.60 -13.34 10.65
N VAL A 174 -7.18 -12.10 10.62
CA VAL A 174 -6.98 -11.31 9.39
C VAL A 174 -5.61 -10.63 9.47
N LEU A 175 -4.77 -10.90 8.49
CA LEU A 175 -3.54 -10.17 8.22
C LEU A 175 -3.84 -9.22 7.05
N ASP A 176 -4.08 -7.97 7.37
CA ASP A 176 -4.47 -6.95 6.39
C ASP A 176 -3.26 -6.20 5.83
N GLN A 177 -3.47 -5.43 4.77
CA GLN A 177 -2.43 -4.59 4.13
C GLN A 177 -1.17 -5.37 3.71
N VAL A 178 -1.33 -6.65 3.36
CA VAL A 178 -0.22 -7.51 2.93
C VAL A 178 0.18 -7.18 1.49
N ARG A 179 1.43 -6.82 1.28
CA ARG A 179 1.98 -6.60 -0.07
C ARG A 179 2.04 -7.90 -0.86
N ALA A 180 1.90 -7.81 -2.18
CA ALA A 180 2.14 -8.97 -3.05
C ALA A 180 3.58 -9.51 -2.86
N GLY A 181 3.71 -10.84 -2.74
CA GLY A 181 5.01 -11.48 -2.51
C GLY A 181 4.90 -12.93 -2.08
N SER A 182 6.05 -13.54 -1.82
CA SER A 182 6.16 -14.88 -1.22
C SER A 182 6.41 -14.74 0.27
N TYR A 183 5.61 -15.45 1.05
CA TYR A 183 5.63 -15.37 2.51
C TYR A 183 5.64 -16.76 3.15
N LYS A 184 6.28 -16.84 4.30
CA LYS A 184 6.16 -17.97 5.23
C LYS A 184 5.15 -17.60 6.30
N LEU A 185 4.11 -18.42 6.45
CA LEU A 185 3.17 -18.33 7.57
C LEU A 185 3.73 -19.10 8.76
N SER A 186 3.69 -18.51 9.93
CA SER A 186 4.06 -19.13 11.20
C SER A 186 2.94 -18.89 12.21
N VAL A 187 2.62 -19.92 12.98
CA VAL A 187 1.63 -19.86 14.07
C VAL A 187 2.35 -20.21 15.36
N THR A 188 2.16 -19.42 16.41
CA THR A 188 2.73 -19.71 17.73
C THR A 188 1.79 -20.65 18.46
N CYS A 189 2.26 -21.89 18.75
CA CYS A 189 1.46 -22.84 19.53
C CYS A 189 1.33 -22.35 20.97
N PRO A 190 0.11 -22.21 21.53
CA PRO A 190 -0.07 -21.89 22.94
C PRO A 190 0.47 -22.98 23.87
N ASP A 191 0.83 -22.58 25.11
CA ASP A 191 1.32 -23.52 26.11
C ASP A 191 0.26 -24.61 26.42
N GLY A 192 0.72 -25.83 26.51
CA GLY A 192 -0.12 -26.99 26.80
C GLY A 192 -0.89 -27.58 25.61
N LEU A 193 -0.72 -26.99 24.42
CA LEU A 193 -1.27 -27.49 23.16
C LEU A 193 -0.14 -28.01 22.25
N MET A 194 -0.52 -28.74 21.22
CA MET A 194 0.35 -29.19 20.14
C MET A 194 -0.38 -29.06 18.81
N PHE A 195 0.37 -28.88 17.73
CA PHE A 195 -0.22 -28.91 16.40
C PHE A 195 -0.73 -30.30 16.08
N THR A 196 -1.95 -30.35 15.53
CA THR A 196 -2.51 -31.57 14.97
C THR A 196 -1.83 -31.94 13.67
N ARG A 197 -2.13 -33.14 13.16
CA ARG A 197 -1.62 -33.59 11.88
C ARG A 197 -2.31 -32.84 10.72
N TYR A 198 -1.59 -32.73 9.62
CA TYR A 198 -2.16 -32.19 8.38
C TYR A 198 -3.20 -33.17 7.81
N SER A 199 -4.42 -32.70 7.56
CA SER A 199 -5.43 -33.46 6.82
C SER A 199 -5.23 -33.27 5.31
N ALA A 200 -4.92 -34.33 4.61
CA ALA A 200 -4.75 -34.33 3.15
C ALA A 200 -6.10 -34.17 2.38
N THR A 201 -7.24 -34.29 3.08
CA THR A 201 -8.58 -34.30 2.48
C THR A 201 -9.31 -32.93 2.56
N GLY A 202 -8.74 -31.94 3.21
CA GLY A 202 -9.34 -30.61 3.39
C GLY A 202 -9.07 -29.64 2.23
N ARG A 203 -9.01 -30.10 0.99
CA ARG A 203 -9.07 -29.26 -0.21
C ARG A 203 -10.40 -29.50 -0.91
N GLU A 204 -11.37 -28.69 -0.59
CA GLU A 204 -12.43 -28.29 -1.51
C GLU A 204 -12.47 -26.77 -1.64
#